data_e58d02d36b3859d489f1239a6c64b582
#
_entry.id   e58d02d36b3859d489f1239a6c64b582
#
_cell.length_a   1.000
_cell.length_b   1.000
_cell.length_c   1.000
_cell.angle_alpha   90.00
_cell.angle_beta   90.00
_cell.angle_gamma   90.00
#
_symmetry.space_group_name_H-M   'P 1'
#
loop_
_entity.id
_entity.type
_entity.pdbx_description
1 polymer ?
#
loop_
_entity_poly.entity_id
_entity_poly.type
_entity_poly.pdbx_seq_one_letter_code
_entity_poly.pdbx_strand_id
1 'polypeptide(L)'
;MTTPSWLPLAISASGTIIALSAFAYQVHRARFNQSVDLLFRLENDFFGPAKVAQRASAAQNYLSNRDDFAEMEDILDFFETISMLTRKKALDLYIVWHTFDYWLERYYAIAQPHIAARQKQEPGVWEDLDWLIPRLKKLQAKKGSSNLNESELNRFLVEESAES
;
A
#
# COMPACT_ATOMS: atom_id res chain seq x y z
N MET A 1 -3.70 59.76 -25.48
CA MET A 1 -2.93 58.52 -25.27
C MET A 1 -3.90 57.35 -25.41
N THR A 2 -3.89 56.67 -26.53
CA THR A 2 -4.75 55.47 -26.78
C THR A 2 -4.10 54.25 -26.16
N THR A 3 -4.73 53.62 -25.19
CA THR A 3 -4.27 52.36 -24.64
C THR A 3 -4.29 51.29 -25.74
N PRO A 4 -3.23 50.50 -25.94
CA PRO A 4 -3.17 49.50 -27.02
C PRO A 4 -4.26 48.42 -26.74
N SER A 5 -5.01 48.04 -27.77
CA SER A 5 -6.16 47.16 -27.73
C SER A 5 -5.86 45.72 -27.24
N TRP A 6 -4.57 45.30 -27.25
CA TRP A 6 -4.12 44.00 -26.77
C TRP A 6 -3.95 43.93 -25.21
N LEU A 7 -3.86 45.10 -24.53
CA LEU A 7 -3.60 45.14 -23.07
C LEU A 7 -4.67 44.44 -22.23
N PRO A 8 -5.97 44.62 -22.48
CA PRO A 8 -7.01 43.90 -21.74
C PRO A 8 -6.98 42.38 -21.96
N LEU A 9 -6.59 41.97 -23.20
CA LEU A 9 -6.50 40.56 -23.55
C LEU A 9 -5.31 39.87 -22.83
N ALA A 10 -4.17 40.57 -22.75
CA ALA A 10 -2.99 40.07 -22.03
C ALA A 10 -3.24 39.95 -20.52
N ILE A 11 -3.94 40.90 -19.91
CA ILE A 11 -4.33 40.88 -18.48
C ILE A 11 -5.30 39.70 -18.21
N SER A 12 -6.30 39.51 -19.06
CA SER A 12 -7.25 38.41 -18.94
C SER A 12 -6.58 37.04 -19.08
N ALA A 13 -5.69 36.87 -20.05
CA ALA A 13 -4.91 35.63 -20.25
C ALA A 13 -4.01 35.30 -19.05
N SER A 14 -3.33 36.30 -18.50
CA SER A 14 -2.48 36.14 -17.31
C SER A 14 -3.30 35.72 -16.07
N GLY A 15 -4.46 36.34 -15.85
CA GLY A 15 -5.37 35.97 -14.76
C GLY A 15 -5.87 34.54 -14.87
N THR A 16 -6.20 34.08 -16.07
CA THR A 16 -6.64 32.69 -16.32
C THR A 16 -5.53 31.68 -16.05
N ILE A 17 -4.30 31.97 -16.47
CA ILE A 17 -3.16 31.07 -16.21
C ILE A 17 -2.88 30.96 -14.70
N ILE A 18 -2.91 32.06 -13.97
CA ILE A 18 -2.72 32.07 -12.52
C ILE A 18 -3.83 31.27 -11.83
N ALA A 19 -5.08 31.47 -12.22
CA ALA A 19 -6.22 30.74 -11.65
C ALA A 19 -6.13 29.24 -11.90
N LEU A 20 -5.78 28.80 -13.11
CA LEU A 20 -5.58 27.40 -13.44
C LEU A 20 -4.40 26.77 -12.68
N SER A 21 -3.31 27.49 -12.52
CA SER A 21 -2.16 27.04 -11.75
C SER A 21 -2.49 26.89 -10.27
N ALA A 22 -3.20 27.86 -9.70
CA ALA A 22 -3.68 27.80 -8.30
C ALA A 22 -4.66 26.62 -8.08
N PHE A 23 -5.58 26.41 -9.03
CA PHE A 23 -6.51 25.28 -8.99
C PHE A 23 -5.79 23.94 -9.06
N ALA A 24 -4.84 23.78 -10.00
CA ALA A 24 -4.04 22.56 -10.11
C ALA A 24 -3.25 22.28 -8.82
N TYR A 25 -2.65 23.29 -8.23
CA TYR A 25 -1.96 23.19 -6.94
C TYR A 25 -2.90 22.77 -5.80
N GLN A 26 -4.09 23.37 -5.70
CA GLN A 26 -5.11 23.01 -4.70
C GLN A 26 -5.59 21.56 -4.85
N VAL A 27 -5.84 21.11 -6.08
CA VAL A 27 -6.23 19.72 -6.36
C VAL A 27 -5.11 18.75 -5.97
N HIS A 28 -3.87 19.07 -6.30
CA HIS A 28 -2.72 18.24 -5.93
C HIS A 28 -2.57 18.14 -4.41
N ARG A 29 -2.67 19.27 -3.70
CA ARG A 29 -2.58 19.32 -2.23
C ARG A 29 -3.75 18.56 -1.56
N ALA A 30 -4.96 18.69 -2.09
CA ALA A 30 -6.12 17.97 -1.57
C ALA A 30 -5.96 16.45 -1.70
N ARG A 31 -5.48 15.98 -2.86
CA ARG A 31 -5.18 14.55 -3.07
C ARG A 31 -4.11 14.03 -2.13
N PHE A 32 -3.05 14.79 -1.91
CA PHE A 32 -2.00 14.42 -0.96
C PHE A 32 -2.55 14.30 0.47
N ASN A 33 -3.33 15.27 0.94
CA ASN A 33 -3.94 15.22 2.27
C ASN A 33 -4.89 14.02 2.41
N GLN A 34 -5.71 13.72 1.39
CA GLN A 34 -6.60 12.55 1.39
C GLN A 34 -5.80 11.24 1.44
N SER A 35 -4.68 11.15 0.73
CA SER A 35 -3.80 9.98 0.77
C SER A 35 -3.19 9.77 2.16
N VAL A 36 -2.78 10.85 2.82
CA VAL A 36 -2.24 10.80 4.18
C VAL A 36 -3.30 10.39 5.19
N ASP A 37 -4.50 10.98 5.13
CA ASP A 37 -5.62 10.62 6.01
C ASP A 37 -6.03 9.15 5.84
N LEU A 38 -6.07 8.67 4.60
CA LEU A 38 -6.36 7.26 4.30
C LEU A 38 -5.27 6.34 4.85
N LEU A 39 -4.00 6.71 4.68
CA LEU A 39 -2.88 5.96 5.24
C LEU A 39 -3.00 5.82 6.75
N PHE A 40 -3.24 6.92 7.48
CA PHE A 40 -3.38 6.87 8.95
C PHE A 40 -4.53 5.97 9.39
N ARG A 41 -5.64 5.93 8.65
CA ARG A 41 -6.74 5.01 8.95
C ARG A 41 -6.32 3.56 8.78
N LEU A 42 -5.63 3.24 7.68
CA LEU A 42 -5.13 1.90 7.40
C LEU A 42 -4.05 1.48 8.42
N GLU A 43 -3.18 2.40 8.79
CA GLU A 43 -2.15 2.18 9.82
C GLU A 43 -2.80 1.90 11.19
N ASN A 44 -3.76 2.73 11.61
CA ASN A 44 -4.50 2.52 12.85
C ASN A 44 -5.30 1.20 12.86
N ASP A 45 -5.86 0.80 11.73
CA ASP A 45 -6.52 -0.51 11.61
C ASP A 45 -5.52 -1.64 11.73
N PHE A 46 -4.41 -1.58 11.01
CA PHE A 46 -3.37 -2.62 10.99
C PHE A 46 -2.70 -2.83 12.35
N PHE A 47 -2.41 -1.75 13.07
CA PHE A 47 -1.81 -1.79 14.41
C PHE A 47 -2.85 -1.78 15.53
N GLY A 48 -4.14 -1.78 15.19
CA GLY A 48 -5.21 -1.89 16.16
C GLY A 48 -5.27 -3.29 16.82
N PRO A 49 -5.76 -3.39 18.06
CA PRO A 49 -5.69 -4.62 18.85
C PRO A 49 -6.39 -5.81 18.17
N ALA A 50 -7.47 -5.57 17.43
CA ALA A 50 -8.17 -6.63 16.70
C ALA A 50 -7.31 -7.22 15.57
N LYS A 51 -6.64 -6.38 14.80
CA LYS A 51 -5.78 -6.82 13.69
C LYS A 51 -4.47 -7.41 14.20
N VAL A 52 -3.93 -6.91 15.32
CA VAL A 52 -2.77 -7.52 16.01
C VAL A 52 -3.10 -8.94 16.46
N ALA A 53 -4.24 -9.16 17.14
CA ALA A 53 -4.68 -10.49 17.56
C ALA A 53 -4.91 -11.43 16.35
N GLN A 54 -5.44 -10.92 15.24
CA GLN A 54 -5.63 -11.68 14.00
C GLN A 54 -4.29 -12.09 13.38
N ARG A 55 -3.30 -11.19 13.34
CA ARG A 55 -1.94 -11.50 12.85
C ARG A 55 -1.27 -12.56 13.72
N ALA A 56 -1.38 -12.42 15.04
CA ALA A 56 -0.85 -13.41 15.98
C ALA A 56 -1.48 -14.80 15.76
N SER A 57 -2.81 -14.86 15.59
CA SER A 57 -3.53 -16.12 15.29
C SER A 57 -3.08 -16.73 13.97
N ALA A 58 -2.97 -15.93 12.91
CA ALA A 58 -2.47 -16.38 11.61
C ALA A 58 -1.06 -16.97 11.70
N ALA A 59 -0.15 -16.30 12.43
CA ALA A 59 1.21 -16.76 12.65
C ALA A 59 1.26 -18.07 13.44
N GLN A 60 0.45 -18.20 14.51
CA GLN A 60 0.34 -19.42 15.33
C GLN A 60 -0.21 -20.60 14.51
N ASN A 61 -1.25 -20.38 13.69
CA ASN A 61 -1.84 -21.40 12.83
C ASN A 61 -0.81 -21.89 11.81
N TYR A 62 -0.08 -20.97 11.18
CA TYR A 62 0.96 -21.31 10.22
C TYR A 62 2.11 -22.12 10.86
N LEU A 63 2.65 -21.67 12.01
CA LEU A 63 3.71 -22.37 12.75
C LEU A 63 3.29 -23.76 13.23
N SER A 64 1.99 -23.94 13.53
CA SER A 64 1.42 -25.21 13.96
C SER A 64 1.05 -26.14 12.80
N ASN A 65 1.34 -25.79 11.56
CA ASN A 65 0.94 -26.49 10.34
C ASN A 65 -0.56 -26.83 10.28
N ARG A 66 -1.40 -25.91 10.74
CA ARG A 66 -2.86 -26.03 10.62
C ARG A 66 -3.29 -25.63 9.21
N ASP A 67 -4.21 -26.39 8.62
CA ASP A 67 -4.82 -26.07 7.32
C ASP A 67 -5.90 -24.96 7.43
N ASP A 68 -5.77 -24.08 8.41
CA ASP A 68 -6.65 -22.92 8.62
C ASP A 68 -5.94 -21.66 8.20
N PHE A 69 -6.36 -21.11 7.08
CA PHE A 69 -5.81 -19.91 6.47
C PHE A 69 -6.75 -18.69 6.57
N ALA A 70 -7.86 -18.78 7.30
CA ALA A 70 -8.86 -17.72 7.36
C ALA A 70 -8.25 -16.37 7.78
N GLU A 71 -7.51 -16.34 8.90
CA GLU A 71 -6.86 -15.10 9.36
C GLU A 71 -5.75 -14.63 8.42
N MET A 72 -5.06 -15.57 7.76
CA MET A 72 -4.06 -15.23 6.74
C MET A 72 -4.72 -14.60 5.51
N GLU A 73 -5.84 -15.14 5.04
CA GLU A 73 -6.63 -14.57 3.94
C GLU A 73 -7.11 -13.16 4.28
N ASP A 74 -7.60 -12.91 5.49
CA ASP A 74 -8.02 -11.58 5.94
C ASP A 74 -6.86 -10.56 5.97
N ILE A 75 -5.63 -11.01 6.26
CA ILE A 75 -4.42 -10.17 6.17
C ILE A 75 -4.07 -9.89 4.70
N LEU A 76 -4.15 -10.89 3.85
CA LEU A 76 -3.93 -10.73 2.42
C LEU A 76 -4.97 -9.78 1.79
N ASP A 77 -6.24 -9.88 2.17
CA ASP A 77 -7.33 -8.98 1.72
C ASP A 77 -7.10 -7.53 2.16
N PHE A 78 -6.58 -7.35 3.39
CA PHE A 78 -6.17 -6.02 3.84
C PHE A 78 -5.05 -5.45 2.93
N PHE A 79 -4.04 -6.23 2.63
CA PHE A 79 -2.95 -5.81 1.74
C PHE A 79 -3.37 -5.69 0.28
N GLU A 80 -4.33 -6.50 -0.18
CA GLU A 80 -4.96 -6.35 -1.50
C GLU A 80 -5.65 -4.99 -1.61
N THR A 81 -6.37 -4.58 -0.56
CA THR A 81 -7.00 -3.25 -0.51
C THR A 81 -5.96 -2.13 -0.62
N ILE A 82 -4.85 -2.21 0.12
CA ILE A 82 -3.73 -1.25 0.02
C ILE A 82 -3.16 -1.23 -1.40
N SER A 83 -2.99 -2.41 -1.99
CA SER A 83 -2.43 -2.59 -3.32
C SER A 83 -3.33 -1.98 -4.40
N MET A 84 -4.62 -2.23 -4.33
CA MET A 84 -5.64 -1.64 -5.19
C MET A 84 -5.64 -0.10 -5.08
N LEU A 85 -5.65 0.43 -3.87
CA LEU A 85 -5.63 1.88 -3.63
C LEU A 85 -4.35 2.53 -4.18
N THR A 86 -3.22 1.83 -4.07
CA THR A 86 -1.94 2.27 -4.63
C THR A 86 -1.96 2.24 -6.16
N ARG A 87 -2.48 1.17 -6.76
CA ARG A 87 -2.65 1.04 -8.21
C ARG A 87 -3.57 2.11 -8.78
N LYS A 88 -4.64 2.47 -8.05
CA LYS A 88 -5.57 3.55 -8.39
C LYS A 88 -5.04 4.95 -8.07
N LYS A 89 -3.82 5.07 -7.54
CA LYS A 89 -3.18 6.35 -7.15
C LYS A 89 -3.94 7.11 -6.05
N ALA A 90 -4.73 6.41 -5.24
CA ALA A 90 -5.32 6.95 -4.02
C ALA A 90 -4.30 6.94 -2.86
N LEU A 91 -3.35 6.01 -2.88
CA LEU A 91 -2.17 5.98 -2.01
C LEU A 91 -0.90 6.16 -2.85
N ASP A 92 0.07 6.85 -2.27
CA ASP A 92 1.39 7.01 -2.87
C ASP A 92 2.24 5.75 -2.62
N LEU A 93 2.87 5.21 -3.68
CA LEU A 93 3.67 3.99 -3.60
C LEU A 93 4.84 4.09 -2.62
N TYR A 94 5.49 5.26 -2.54
CA TYR A 94 6.63 5.46 -1.64
C TYR A 94 6.18 5.47 -0.17
N ILE A 95 5.03 6.08 0.10
CA ILE A 95 4.44 6.11 1.45
C ILE A 95 4.04 4.69 1.88
N VAL A 96 3.37 3.92 1.01
CA VAL A 96 3.02 2.51 1.26
C VAL A 96 4.26 1.68 1.54
N TRP A 97 5.30 1.83 0.71
CA TRP A 97 6.58 1.17 0.93
C TRP A 97 7.17 1.51 2.31
N HIS A 98 7.17 2.78 2.69
CA HIS A 98 7.75 3.22 3.96
C HIS A 98 6.99 2.70 5.18
N THR A 99 5.67 2.53 5.07
CA THR A 99 4.79 2.15 6.19
C THR A 99 4.61 0.64 6.31
N PHE A 100 4.37 -0.06 5.19
CA PHE A 100 3.88 -1.45 5.22
C PHE A 100 4.84 -2.48 4.62
N ASP A 101 5.94 -2.07 3.97
CA ASP A 101 6.82 -2.97 3.24
C ASP A 101 7.31 -4.15 4.06
N TYR A 102 7.66 -3.92 5.34
CA TYR A 102 8.14 -4.94 6.26
C TYR A 102 7.15 -6.11 6.42
N TRP A 103 5.87 -5.83 6.65
CA TRP A 103 4.83 -6.85 6.85
C TRP A 103 4.34 -7.41 5.52
N LEU A 104 4.07 -6.54 4.55
CA LEU A 104 3.51 -6.90 3.26
C LEU A 104 4.38 -7.90 2.52
N GLU A 105 5.68 -7.67 2.47
CA GLU A 105 6.61 -8.58 1.80
C GLU A 105 6.71 -9.94 2.51
N ARG A 106 6.69 -9.96 3.84
CA ARG A 106 6.77 -11.18 4.65
C ARG A 106 5.51 -12.02 4.56
N TYR A 107 4.35 -11.42 4.79
CA TYR A 107 3.08 -12.12 4.66
C TYR A 107 2.86 -12.66 3.25
N TYR A 108 3.19 -11.86 2.23
CA TYR A 108 3.12 -12.33 0.85
C TYR A 108 4.07 -13.51 0.58
N ALA A 109 5.31 -13.46 1.07
CA ALA A 109 6.27 -14.53 0.89
C ALA A 109 5.84 -15.83 1.60
N ILE A 110 5.33 -15.72 2.82
CA ILE A 110 4.82 -16.85 3.61
C ILE A 110 3.59 -17.47 2.94
N ALA A 111 2.66 -16.65 2.46
CA ALA A 111 1.41 -17.11 1.87
C ALA A 111 1.52 -17.55 0.40
N GLN A 112 2.68 -17.41 -0.25
CA GLN A 112 2.88 -17.71 -1.67
C GLN A 112 2.31 -19.07 -2.13
N PRO A 113 2.54 -20.20 -1.42
CA PRO A 113 1.97 -21.48 -1.82
C PRO A 113 0.43 -21.46 -1.80
N HIS A 114 -0.16 -20.81 -0.80
CA HIS A 114 -1.60 -20.67 -0.64
C HIS A 114 -2.19 -19.74 -1.73
N ILE A 115 -1.57 -18.59 -1.97
CA ILE A 115 -1.95 -17.66 -3.04
C ILE A 115 -1.97 -18.40 -4.38
N ALA A 116 -0.90 -19.12 -4.72
CA ALA A 116 -0.83 -19.87 -5.97
C ALA A 116 -1.90 -20.96 -6.09
N ALA A 117 -2.28 -21.60 -4.98
CA ALA A 117 -3.36 -22.60 -4.97
C ALA A 117 -4.74 -21.96 -5.19
N ARG A 118 -5.00 -20.83 -4.53
CA ARG A 118 -6.25 -20.07 -4.67
C ARG A 118 -6.43 -19.50 -6.08
N GLN A 119 -5.38 -18.92 -6.65
CA GLN A 119 -5.40 -18.35 -8.01
C GLN A 119 -5.64 -19.38 -9.12
N LYS A 120 -5.33 -20.67 -8.90
CA LYS A 120 -5.73 -21.74 -9.84
C LYS A 120 -7.24 -21.93 -9.90
N GLN A 121 -7.93 -21.66 -8.80
CA GLN A 121 -9.39 -21.78 -8.70
C GLN A 121 -10.07 -20.47 -9.11
N GLU A 122 -9.49 -19.35 -8.71
CA GLU A 122 -10.00 -17.99 -8.92
C GLU A 122 -8.86 -17.03 -9.32
N PRO A 123 -8.58 -16.88 -10.63
CA PRO A 123 -7.40 -16.17 -11.14
C PRO A 123 -7.28 -14.70 -10.74
N GLY A 124 -8.38 -14.05 -10.33
CA GLY A 124 -8.41 -12.64 -9.93
C GLY A 124 -8.09 -12.38 -8.45
N VAL A 125 -7.95 -13.45 -7.64
CA VAL A 125 -7.68 -13.29 -6.21
C VAL A 125 -6.29 -12.71 -6.01
N TRP A 126 -6.20 -11.61 -5.23
CA TRP A 126 -4.96 -10.90 -4.87
C TRP A 126 -4.10 -10.44 -6.06
N GLU A 127 -4.76 -10.09 -7.19
CA GLU A 127 -4.03 -9.61 -8.39
C GLU A 127 -3.34 -8.27 -8.18
N ASP A 128 -3.88 -7.40 -7.31
CA ASP A 128 -3.28 -6.11 -7.01
C ASP A 128 -2.06 -6.27 -6.09
N LEU A 129 -2.01 -7.32 -5.25
CA LEU A 129 -0.80 -7.72 -4.51
C LEU A 129 0.32 -8.14 -5.48
N ASP A 130 0.01 -8.99 -6.44
CA ASP A 130 0.96 -9.41 -7.48
C ASP A 130 1.48 -8.21 -8.31
N TRP A 131 0.65 -7.20 -8.49
CA TRP A 131 1.05 -5.95 -9.13
C TRP A 131 1.96 -5.10 -8.23
N LEU A 132 1.71 -5.06 -6.91
CA LEU A 132 2.41 -4.19 -5.96
C LEU A 132 3.79 -4.73 -5.57
N ILE A 133 3.90 -6.00 -5.21
CA ILE A 133 5.13 -6.63 -4.66
C ILE A 133 6.38 -6.38 -5.53
N PRO A 134 6.38 -6.57 -6.85
CA PRO A 134 7.58 -6.33 -7.67
C PRO A 134 8.00 -4.85 -7.65
N ARG A 135 7.05 -3.93 -7.43
CA ARG A 135 7.32 -2.49 -7.37
C ARG A 135 7.97 -2.09 -6.06
N LEU A 136 7.53 -2.68 -4.95
CA LEU A 136 8.16 -2.50 -3.64
C LEU A 136 9.58 -3.06 -3.64
N LYS A 137 9.79 -4.28 -4.13
CA LYS A 137 11.12 -4.89 -4.29
C LYS A 137 12.07 -4.03 -5.13
N LYS A 138 11.56 -3.37 -6.17
CA LYS A 138 12.36 -2.43 -6.98
C LYS A 138 12.78 -1.18 -6.19
N LEU A 139 11.95 -0.69 -5.28
CA LEU A 139 12.30 0.42 -4.38
C LEU A 139 13.34 -0.01 -3.34
N GLN A 140 13.18 -1.19 -2.74
CA GLN A 140 14.13 -1.78 -1.81
C GLN A 140 15.51 -2.01 -2.43
N ALA A 141 15.56 -2.58 -3.64
CA ALA A 141 16.82 -2.85 -4.34
C ALA A 141 17.65 -1.57 -4.56
N LYS A 142 17.01 -0.42 -4.72
CA LYS A 142 17.69 0.88 -4.82
C LYS A 142 18.32 1.34 -3.50
N LYS A 143 17.89 0.78 -2.37
CA LYS A 143 18.37 1.14 -1.02
C LYS A 143 19.29 0.08 -0.40
N GLY A 144 19.60 -1.00 -1.12
CA GLY A 144 20.54 -2.02 -0.68
C GLY A 144 19.98 -2.97 0.38
N SER A 145 18.67 -3.16 0.44
CA SER A 145 18.04 -4.09 1.39
C SER A 145 18.26 -5.55 0.97
N SER A 146 18.40 -6.44 1.95
CA SER A 146 18.67 -7.87 1.74
C SER A 146 17.43 -8.63 1.25
N ASN A 147 17.65 -9.71 0.50
CA ASN A 147 16.59 -10.66 0.17
C ASN A 147 16.12 -11.38 1.42
N LEU A 148 14.79 -11.53 1.57
CA LEU A 148 14.20 -12.36 2.62
C LEU A 148 14.64 -13.81 2.47
N ASN A 149 15.07 -14.41 3.57
CA ASN A 149 15.40 -15.82 3.66
C ASN A 149 14.45 -16.54 4.64
N GLU A 150 14.44 -17.87 4.59
CA GLU A 150 13.53 -18.70 5.40
C GLU A 150 13.71 -18.46 6.91
N SER A 151 14.93 -18.25 7.38
CA SER A 151 15.20 -17.94 8.79
C SER A 151 14.59 -16.62 9.24
N GLU A 152 14.60 -15.60 8.38
CA GLU A 152 13.96 -14.32 8.66
C GLU A 152 12.43 -14.41 8.67
N LEU A 153 11.85 -15.21 7.77
CA LEU A 153 10.41 -15.47 7.76
C LEU A 153 9.96 -16.23 9.01
N ASN A 154 10.71 -17.25 9.42
CA ASN A 154 10.41 -17.97 10.66
C ASN A 154 10.51 -17.08 11.90
N ARG A 155 11.55 -16.24 11.99
CA ARG A 155 11.69 -15.28 13.07
C ARG A 155 10.52 -14.30 13.11
N PHE A 156 10.12 -13.76 11.96
CA PHE A 156 8.97 -12.88 11.83
C PHE A 156 7.68 -13.54 12.36
N LEU A 157 7.41 -14.80 11.97
CA LEU A 157 6.24 -15.53 12.46
C LEU A 157 6.25 -15.74 13.97
N VAL A 158 7.43 -16.03 14.54
CA VAL A 158 7.57 -16.19 16.00
C VAL A 158 7.31 -14.85 16.71
N GLU A 159 7.84 -13.75 16.19
CA GLU A 159 7.60 -12.40 16.72
C GLU A 159 6.11 -12.04 16.65
N GLU A 160 5.46 -12.20 15.49
CA GLU A 160 4.02 -11.93 15.31
C GLU A 160 3.15 -12.81 16.24
N SER A 161 3.50 -14.08 16.43
CA SER A 161 2.74 -15.00 17.28
C SER A 161 2.78 -14.64 18.78
N ALA A 162 3.73 -13.82 19.19
CA ALA A 162 3.91 -13.37 20.57
C ALA A 162 3.21 -12.02 20.88
N GLU A 163 2.69 -11.32 19.88
CA GLU A 163 2.02 -10.01 20.04
C GLU A 163 0.57 -10.08 20.54
N SER A 164 0.08 -11.25 20.95
CA SER A 164 -1.33 -11.49 21.39
C SER A 164 -1.63 -11.02 22.82
#